data_456b000aefbf5c7ffbfd47e24f306a72
#
_entry.id   456b000aefbf5c7ffbfd47e24f306a72
#
_cell.length_a   1.000
_cell.length_b   1.000
_cell.length_c   1.000
_cell.angle_alpha   90.00
_cell.angle_beta   90.00
_cell.angle_gamma   90.00
#
_symmetry.space_group_name_H-M   'P 1'
#
loop_
_entity.id
_entity.type
_entity.pdbx_description
1 polymer ?
#
loop_
_entity_poly.entity_id
_entity_poly.type
_entity_poly.pdbx_seq_one_letter_code
_entity_poly.pdbx_strand_id
1 'polypeptide(L)'
;RLIDASALRRMNSRPIVFALSNPDPEIMPTEAYRGGAAIVATGRSDFPNQVNNVLAFPGVMRGLLDVRAKKMTKHMSLRAAHALASFVKKPAKRKILPSIFDKRVASAVARAIR
;
A
#
# COMPACT_ATOMS: atom_id res chain seq x y z
N ARG A 1 12.67 11.54 -14.61
CA ARG A 1 12.13 11.24 -13.28
C ARG A 1 11.71 12.52 -12.58
N LEU A 2 10.62 12.44 -11.80
CA LEU A 2 10.03 13.62 -11.16
C LEU A 2 10.71 13.96 -9.83
N ILE A 3 11.28 12.97 -9.15
CA ILE A 3 11.85 13.11 -7.81
C ILE A 3 13.24 12.49 -7.79
N ASP A 4 14.15 13.10 -7.08
CA ASP A 4 15.51 12.61 -6.89
C ASP A 4 15.88 12.46 -5.40
N ALA A 5 17.06 11.91 -5.13
CA ALA A 5 17.54 11.70 -3.78
C ALA A 5 17.68 13.02 -2.99
N SER A 6 17.94 14.13 -3.68
CA SER A 6 18.10 15.43 -2.99
C SER A 6 16.76 15.93 -2.45
N ALA A 7 15.65 15.67 -3.16
CA ALA A 7 14.33 16.01 -2.70
C ALA A 7 13.98 15.25 -1.40
N LEU A 8 14.34 13.96 -1.34
CA LEU A 8 14.11 13.14 -0.15
C LEU A 8 14.92 13.62 1.07
N ARG A 9 16.13 14.08 0.84
CA ARG A 9 16.96 14.62 1.94
C ARG A 9 16.38 15.86 2.60
N ARG A 10 15.45 16.55 1.91
CA ARG A 10 14.73 17.71 2.47
C ARG A 10 13.45 17.33 3.22
N MET A 11 13.06 16.07 3.18
CA MET A 11 11.92 15.56 3.96
C MET A 11 12.32 15.37 5.43
N ASN A 12 11.34 15.12 6.28
CA ASN A 12 11.61 14.72 7.65
C ASN A 12 12.47 13.44 7.68
N SER A 13 13.14 13.19 8.80
CA SER A 13 13.99 12.01 8.96
C SER A 13 13.20 10.72 8.73
N ARG A 14 13.84 9.75 8.08
CA ARG A 14 13.26 8.42 7.80
C ARG A 14 11.92 8.48 7.03
N PRO A 15 11.85 9.17 5.89
CA PRO A 15 10.59 9.28 5.16
C PRO A 15 10.10 7.93 4.61
N ILE A 16 8.79 7.81 4.51
CA ILE A 16 8.13 6.72 3.82
C ILE A 16 7.74 7.23 2.43
N VAL A 17 8.14 6.51 1.38
CA VAL A 17 7.95 6.94 -0.01
C VAL A 17 7.10 5.93 -0.76
N PHE A 18 5.98 6.39 -1.30
CA PHE A 18 5.13 5.62 -2.21
C PHE A 18 5.24 6.23 -3.60
N ALA A 19 6.03 5.60 -4.46
CA ALA A 19 6.24 6.05 -5.84
C ALA A 19 5.36 5.20 -6.77
N LEU A 20 4.17 5.70 -7.08
CA LEU A 20 3.08 4.90 -7.63
C LEU A 20 2.84 5.10 -9.13
N SER A 21 3.62 5.93 -9.83
CA SER A 21 3.48 6.10 -11.28
C SER A 21 3.82 4.82 -12.03
N ASN A 22 3.07 4.55 -13.10
CA ASN A 22 3.26 3.40 -13.97
C ASN A 22 3.59 3.87 -15.40
N PRO A 23 4.48 3.16 -16.13
CA PRO A 23 5.25 2.00 -15.69
C PRO A 23 6.49 2.35 -14.86
N ASP A 24 6.95 3.59 -14.92
CA ASP A 24 8.14 4.04 -14.22
C ASP A 24 7.77 4.85 -12.99
N PRO A 25 8.24 4.44 -11.78
CA PRO A 25 7.97 5.21 -10.57
C PRO A 25 8.66 6.58 -10.63
N GLU A 26 8.14 7.54 -9.88
CA GLU A 26 8.68 8.91 -9.80
C GLU A 26 10.13 8.93 -9.33
N ILE A 27 10.50 7.94 -8.53
CA ILE A 27 11.87 7.68 -8.08
C ILE A 27 12.08 6.17 -7.94
N MET A 28 13.24 5.67 -8.35
CA MET A 28 13.57 4.26 -8.20
C MET A 28 13.89 3.94 -6.73
N PRO A 29 13.52 2.73 -6.24
CA PRO A 29 13.77 2.38 -4.83
C PRO A 29 15.20 2.56 -4.37
N THR A 30 16.19 2.15 -5.17
CA THR A 30 17.61 2.33 -4.84
C THR A 30 17.97 3.79 -4.62
N GLU A 31 17.47 4.69 -5.46
CA GLU A 31 17.73 6.12 -5.32
C GLU A 31 17.00 6.71 -4.10
N ALA A 32 15.77 6.25 -3.86
CA ALA A 32 15.01 6.68 -2.69
C ALA A 32 15.71 6.30 -1.38
N TYR A 33 16.21 5.07 -1.29
CA TYR A 33 17.00 4.65 -0.12
C TYR A 33 18.29 5.45 0.03
N ARG A 34 18.95 5.76 -1.08
CA ARG A 34 20.15 6.63 -1.07
C ARG A 34 19.80 8.04 -0.57
N GLY A 35 18.58 8.51 -0.82
CA GLY A 35 18.06 9.78 -0.30
C GLY A 35 17.62 9.76 1.16
N GLY A 36 17.68 8.60 1.83
CA GLY A 36 17.35 8.47 3.25
C GLY A 36 15.99 7.87 3.55
N ALA A 37 15.26 7.36 2.55
CA ALA A 37 13.97 6.73 2.79
C ALA A 37 14.10 5.53 3.73
N ALA A 38 13.19 5.44 4.70
CA ALA A 38 13.10 4.27 5.59
C ALA A 38 12.36 3.13 4.91
N ILE A 39 11.30 3.46 4.17
CA ILE A 39 10.45 2.49 3.47
C ILE A 39 10.13 3.06 2.09
N VAL A 40 10.21 2.20 1.07
CA VAL A 40 9.82 2.54 -0.30
C VAL A 40 8.83 1.50 -0.82
N ALA A 41 7.75 1.96 -1.41
CA ALA A 41 6.76 1.13 -2.08
C ALA A 41 6.50 1.66 -3.48
N THR A 42 6.24 0.75 -4.41
CA THR A 42 5.91 1.08 -5.81
C THR A 42 4.76 0.21 -6.30
N GLY A 43 4.23 0.51 -7.47
CA GLY A 43 3.25 -0.35 -8.12
C GLY A 43 3.85 -1.58 -8.82
N ARG A 44 5.18 -1.68 -8.89
CA ARG A 44 5.86 -2.74 -9.65
C ARG A 44 5.99 -4.02 -8.84
N SER A 45 5.79 -5.15 -9.53
CA SER A 45 5.92 -6.49 -8.93
C SER A 45 7.36 -6.94 -8.73
N ASP A 46 8.31 -6.31 -9.41
CA ASP A 46 9.73 -6.64 -9.35
C ASP A 46 10.48 -5.97 -8.18
N PHE A 47 9.78 -5.14 -7.38
CA PHE A 47 10.33 -4.53 -6.18
C PHE A 47 9.55 -4.96 -4.93
N PRO A 48 10.20 -4.98 -3.74
CA PRO A 48 9.47 -5.18 -2.49
C PRO A 48 8.40 -4.12 -2.24
N ASN A 49 7.41 -4.45 -1.41
CA ASN A 49 6.30 -3.56 -1.06
C ASN A 49 5.48 -3.15 -2.29
N GLN A 50 5.06 -4.13 -3.08
CA GLN A 50 4.17 -3.85 -4.19
C GLN A 50 2.82 -3.33 -3.71
N VAL A 51 2.44 -2.12 -4.15
CA VAL A 51 1.11 -1.54 -3.92
C VAL A 51 0.24 -1.85 -5.13
N ASN A 52 -0.73 -2.72 -4.95
CA ASN A 52 -1.61 -3.17 -6.01
C ASN A 52 -3.07 -3.13 -5.54
N ASN A 53 -3.95 -2.59 -6.37
CA ASN A 53 -5.37 -2.49 -6.09
C ASN A 53 -6.02 -3.85 -5.79
N VAL A 54 -5.45 -4.93 -6.26
CA VAL A 54 -5.94 -6.29 -6.02
C VAL A 54 -5.94 -6.66 -4.54
N LEU A 55 -5.15 -6.00 -3.72
CA LEU A 55 -5.15 -6.20 -2.27
C LEU A 55 -6.44 -5.69 -1.61
N ALA A 56 -7.03 -4.65 -2.15
CA ALA A 56 -8.19 -4.01 -1.53
C ALA A 56 -9.47 -4.23 -2.33
N PHE A 57 -9.41 -4.17 -3.64
CA PHE A 57 -10.59 -3.99 -4.48
C PHE A 57 -11.60 -5.13 -4.41
N PRO A 58 -11.22 -6.41 -4.53
CA PRO A 58 -12.21 -7.49 -4.42
C PRO A 58 -12.91 -7.51 -3.07
N GLY A 59 -12.16 -7.36 -1.99
CA GLY A 59 -12.70 -7.34 -0.63
C GLY A 59 -13.59 -6.13 -0.37
N VAL A 60 -13.20 -4.96 -0.84
CA VAL A 60 -13.99 -3.73 -0.73
C VAL A 60 -15.33 -3.90 -1.44
N MET A 61 -15.33 -4.36 -2.68
CA MET A 61 -16.55 -4.57 -3.45
C MET A 61 -17.45 -5.59 -2.79
N ARG A 62 -16.88 -6.70 -2.32
CA ARG A 62 -17.65 -7.74 -1.61
C ARG A 62 -18.30 -7.18 -0.34
N GLY A 63 -17.54 -6.45 0.46
CA GLY A 63 -18.06 -5.84 1.69
C GLY A 63 -19.17 -4.84 1.44
N LEU A 64 -19.01 -3.99 0.43
CA LEU A 64 -20.04 -3.01 0.05
C LEU A 64 -21.34 -3.70 -0.43
N LEU A 65 -21.21 -4.76 -1.21
CA LEU A 65 -22.37 -5.54 -1.67
C LEU A 65 -23.08 -6.24 -0.51
N ASP A 66 -22.32 -6.80 0.43
CA ASP A 66 -22.88 -7.51 1.58
C ASP A 66 -23.79 -6.61 2.43
N VAL A 67 -23.43 -5.35 2.59
CA VAL A 67 -24.21 -4.38 3.38
C VAL A 67 -25.10 -3.48 2.51
N ARG A 68 -25.13 -3.71 1.22
CA ARG A 68 -25.90 -2.91 0.25
C ARG A 68 -25.59 -1.41 0.37
N ALA A 69 -24.31 -1.09 0.59
CA ALA A 69 -23.88 0.30 0.72
C ALA A 69 -24.00 1.06 -0.60
N LYS A 70 -24.45 2.30 -0.52
CA LYS A 70 -24.56 3.17 -1.69
C LYS A 70 -23.28 3.88 -2.03
N LYS A 71 -22.35 3.96 -1.06
CA LYS A 71 -21.04 4.62 -1.24
C LYS A 71 -20.02 4.07 -0.26
N MET A 72 -18.76 4.24 -0.60
CA MET A 72 -17.64 3.98 0.29
C MET A 72 -17.43 5.18 1.21
N THR A 73 -17.52 4.99 2.52
CA THR A 73 -17.27 6.06 3.50
C THR A 73 -15.81 6.09 3.90
N LYS A 74 -15.37 7.23 4.49
CA LYS A 74 -14.01 7.32 5.08
C LYS A 74 -13.78 6.26 6.15
N HIS A 75 -14.78 5.98 6.96
CA HIS A 75 -14.73 4.96 8.01
C HIS A 75 -14.48 3.56 7.43
N MET A 76 -15.18 3.23 6.35
CA MET A 76 -14.97 1.97 5.64
C MET A 76 -13.55 1.87 5.08
N SER A 77 -13.04 2.95 4.48
CA SER A 77 -11.67 3.01 3.95
C SER A 77 -10.64 2.77 5.05
N LEU A 78 -10.81 3.40 6.21
CA LEU A 78 -9.89 3.22 7.35
C LEU A 78 -9.93 1.80 7.88
N ARG A 79 -11.13 1.20 8.01
CA ARG A 79 -11.25 -0.19 8.47
C ARG A 79 -10.59 -1.16 7.48
N ALA A 80 -10.77 -0.93 6.18
CA ALA A 80 -10.10 -1.73 5.14
C ALA A 80 -8.57 -1.61 5.24
N ALA A 81 -8.06 -0.39 5.42
CA ALA A 81 -6.63 -0.15 5.58
C ALA A 81 -6.06 -0.86 6.81
N HIS A 82 -6.76 -0.79 7.95
CA HIS A 82 -6.36 -1.51 9.16
C HIS A 82 -6.38 -3.03 8.97
N ALA A 83 -7.38 -3.56 8.28
CA ALA A 83 -7.44 -4.98 7.96
C ALA A 83 -6.24 -5.43 7.14
N LEU A 84 -5.87 -4.66 6.10
CA LEU A 84 -4.68 -4.94 5.29
C LEU A 84 -3.41 -4.89 6.13
N ALA A 85 -3.23 -3.83 6.90
CA ALA A 85 -2.05 -3.66 7.74
C ALA A 85 -1.88 -4.79 8.75
N SER A 86 -2.98 -5.33 9.30
CA SER A 86 -2.94 -6.39 10.29
C SER A 86 -2.42 -7.73 9.78
N PHE A 87 -2.37 -7.94 8.46
CA PHE A 87 -1.77 -9.14 7.88
C PHE A 87 -0.25 -9.19 8.04
N VAL A 88 0.40 -8.05 8.27
CA VAL A 88 1.84 -8.00 8.47
C VAL A 88 2.10 -7.84 9.96
N LYS A 89 2.34 -8.96 10.66
CA LYS A 89 2.53 -9.00 12.11
C LYS A 89 3.77 -8.23 12.56
N LYS A 90 4.85 -8.33 11.77
CA LYS A 90 6.13 -7.66 12.05
C LYS A 90 6.53 -6.85 10.82
N PRO A 91 6.04 -5.61 10.67
CA PRO A 91 6.42 -4.77 9.53
C PRO A 91 7.94 -4.57 9.50
N ALA A 92 8.48 -4.64 8.30
CA ALA A 92 9.90 -4.42 8.06
C ALA A 92 10.08 -3.56 6.81
N LYS A 93 11.29 -3.06 6.60
CA LYS A 93 11.63 -2.19 5.47
C LYS A 93 11.12 -2.72 4.13
N ARG A 94 11.17 -4.04 3.93
CA ARG A 94 10.81 -4.69 2.66
C ARG A 94 9.48 -5.45 2.73
N LYS A 95 8.75 -5.33 3.82
CA LYS A 95 7.46 -6.01 3.98
C LYS A 95 6.51 -5.20 4.85
N ILE A 96 5.69 -4.38 4.19
CA ILE A 96 4.65 -3.58 4.85
C ILE A 96 3.23 -3.98 4.42
N LEU A 97 3.10 -4.80 3.38
CA LEU A 97 1.82 -5.24 2.83
C LEU A 97 1.79 -6.76 2.69
N PRO A 98 0.60 -7.40 2.75
CA PRO A 98 0.48 -8.81 2.45
C PRO A 98 0.76 -9.08 0.97
N SER A 99 1.04 -10.35 0.64
CA SER A 99 1.18 -10.79 -0.74
C SER A 99 -0.14 -10.66 -1.50
N ILE A 100 -0.08 -10.26 -2.77
CA ILE A 100 -1.26 -10.22 -3.64
C ILE A 100 -1.87 -11.62 -3.86
N PHE A 101 -1.12 -12.67 -3.57
CA PHE A 101 -1.59 -14.06 -3.68
C PHE A 101 -2.19 -14.59 -2.38
N ASP A 102 -2.22 -13.83 -1.30
CA ASP A 102 -2.82 -14.25 -0.03
C ASP A 102 -4.34 -14.21 -0.13
N LYS A 103 -4.95 -15.37 -0.26
CA LYS A 103 -6.39 -15.52 -0.46
C LYS A 103 -7.24 -15.06 0.74
N ARG A 104 -6.65 -14.89 1.92
CA ARG A 104 -7.35 -14.46 3.12
C ARG A 104 -7.65 -12.96 3.12
N VAL A 105 -6.91 -12.18 2.33
CA VAL A 105 -7.00 -10.72 2.34
C VAL A 105 -8.37 -10.23 1.94
N ALA A 106 -8.94 -10.74 0.84
CA ALA A 106 -10.24 -10.31 0.35
C ALA A 106 -11.35 -10.49 1.39
N SER A 107 -11.40 -11.66 2.03
CA SER A 107 -12.37 -11.94 3.10
C SER A 107 -12.21 -11.00 4.30
N ALA A 108 -10.98 -10.75 4.72
CA ALA A 108 -10.72 -9.87 5.86
C ALA A 108 -11.10 -8.42 5.58
N VAL A 109 -10.80 -7.93 4.38
CA VAL A 109 -11.20 -6.58 3.94
C VAL A 109 -12.73 -6.46 3.87
N ALA A 110 -13.39 -7.46 3.30
CA ALA A 110 -14.86 -7.48 3.22
C ALA A 110 -15.50 -7.43 4.61
N ARG A 111 -15.01 -8.22 5.56
CA ARG A 111 -15.50 -8.20 6.95
C ARG A 111 -15.27 -6.85 7.62
N ALA A 112 -14.16 -6.20 7.34
CA ALA A 112 -13.86 -4.90 7.94
C ALA A 112 -14.79 -3.79 7.46
N ILE A 113 -15.32 -3.90 6.24
CA ILE A 113 -16.24 -2.91 5.66
C ILE A 113 -17.66 -3.07 6.19
N ARG A 114 -18.06 -4.25 6.57
CA ARG A 114 -19.42 -4.54 7.07
C ARG A 114 -19.81 -3.81 8.35
#